data_833dd4fccc1b72d82014273eed824917
#
_entry.id   833dd4fccc1b72d82014273eed824917
#
_cell.length_a   1.000
_cell.length_b   1.000
_cell.length_c   1.000
_cell.angle_alpha   90.00
_cell.angle_beta   90.00
_cell.angle_gamma   90.00
#
_symmetry.space_group_name_H-M   'P 1'
#
loop_
_entity.id
_entity.type
_entity.pdbx_description
1 polymer ?
#
loop_
_entity_poly.entity_id
_entity_poly.type
_entity_poly.pdbx_seq_one_letter_code
_entity_poly.pdbx_strand_id
1 'polypeptide(L)'
;MRKENKNKYNSKPFVFGEKNYSTFEKITNIISKKKEFYITYDISTKESYDKLMIESFFFSCTEYDKRFHDLSKLIENSFYISSHKNTILDMFSKIIRTYNGFRKLLYVFKWNKANKYESNYDLCLNDISHFKSNSLIKILENNTVYTFRISDLIKIINHALTNNCDMFAEPNSIKNPFTNKEISNHNLYNIYYKLKYSHYTTPVLFHLLYLEDFDINKFLFNNEEKIREESIKSYFHGLENNQVKKIFYQMKKK
;
A
#
# COMPACT_ATOMS: atom_id res chain seq x y z
N MET A 1 -7.47 -1.34 50.89
CA MET A 1 -6.64 -0.43 50.11
C MET A 1 -5.90 -1.23 49.02
N ARG A 2 -6.43 -1.30 47.83
CA ARG A 2 -5.77 -1.91 46.66
C ARG A 2 -5.04 -0.84 45.90
N LYS A 3 -3.71 -0.97 45.75
CA LYS A 3 -2.89 -0.04 44.93
C LYS A 3 -3.13 -0.33 43.46
N GLU A 4 -3.70 0.63 42.76
CA GLU A 4 -3.79 0.66 41.30
C GLU A 4 -2.40 0.95 40.70
N ASN A 5 -1.82 -0.06 40.06
CA ASN A 5 -0.64 0.12 39.23
C ASN A 5 -1.06 0.72 37.85
N LYS A 6 -0.97 2.03 37.71
CA LYS A 6 -1.09 2.73 36.43
C LYS A 6 0.21 2.59 35.65
N ASN A 7 0.37 1.50 34.90
CA ASN A 7 1.39 1.44 33.85
C ASN A 7 0.94 2.29 32.66
N LYS A 8 1.37 3.55 32.64
CA LYS A 8 1.32 4.41 31.45
C LYS A 8 2.29 3.88 30.39
N TYR A 9 1.80 3.03 29.48
CA TYR A 9 2.52 2.79 28.24
C TYR A 9 2.38 4.01 27.32
N ASN A 10 3.38 4.90 27.35
CA ASN A 10 3.57 5.94 26.34
C ASN A 10 3.99 5.27 25.03
N SER A 11 3.04 4.77 24.25
CA SER A 11 3.28 4.32 22.89
C SER A 11 3.35 5.55 21.99
N LYS A 12 4.56 6.08 21.75
CA LYS A 12 4.78 7.03 20.65
C LYS A 12 4.34 6.37 19.34
N PRO A 13 3.61 7.09 18.46
CA PRO A 13 3.21 6.52 17.17
C PRO A 13 4.45 6.13 16.37
N PHE A 14 4.47 4.90 15.89
CA PHE A 14 5.56 4.34 15.11
C PHE A 14 5.48 4.91 13.68
N VAL A 15 6.22 5.97 13.41
CA VAL A 15 6.32 6.57 12.07
C VAL A 15 7.18 5.67 11.20
N PHE A 16 6.56 5.05 10.17
CA PHE A 16 7.14 4.00 9.34
C PHE A 16 8.27 4.45 8.41
N GLY A 17 8.40 5.76 8.12
CA GLY A 17 9.35 6.29 7.14
C GLY A 17 10.81 6.20 7.60
N GLU A 18 11.16 6.86 8.69
CA GLU A 18 12.56 7.03 9.11
C GLU A 18 13.21 5.79 9.76
N LYS A 19 12.41 4.93 10.44
CA LYS A 19 12.94 3.73 11.11
C LYS A 19 13.20 2.54 10.18
N ASN A 20 12.66 2.53 8.98
CA ASN A 20 12.86 1.43 8.02
C ASN A 20 14.28 1.39 7.44
N TYR A 21 14.91 2.55 7.26
CA TYR A 21 16.30 2.65 6.79
C TYR A 21 17.26 2.03 7.82
N SER A 22 17.13 2.39 9.10
CA SER A 22 17.99 1.85 10.14
C SER A 22 17.87 0.33 10.32
N THR A 23 16.72 -0.26 10.00
CA THR A 23 16.51 -1.72 10.08
C THR A 23 17.10 -2.42 8.87
N PHE A 24 16.95 -1.84 7.68
CA PHE A 24 17.57 -2.36 6.47
C PHE A 24 19.11 -2.32 6.55
N GLU A 25 19.68 -1.19 6.98
CA GLU A 25 21.12 -1.04 7.24
C GLU A 25 21.63 -2.06 8.27
N LYS A 26 20.90 -2.24 9.39
CA LYS A 26 21.27 -3.25 10.40
C LYS A 26 21.26 -4.66 9.84
N ILE A 27 20.27 -5.00 9.04
CA ILE A 27 20.19 -6.32 8.38
C ILE A 27 21.31 -6.48 7.36
N THR A 28 21.58 -5.44 6.57
CA THR A 28 22.69 -5.42 5.60
C THR A 28 24.03 -5.62 6.32
N ASN A 29 24.27 -4.86 7.39
CA ASN A 29 25.48 -4.99 8.20
C ASN A 29 25.62 -6.38 8.85
N ILE A 30 24.54 -6.99 9.35
CA ILE A 30 24.57 -8.34 9.93
C ILE A 30 24.88 -9.39 8.85
N ILE A 31 24.32 -9.27 7.65
CA ILE A 31 24.51 -10.24 6.57
C ILE A 31 25.89 -10.08 5.96
N SER A 32 26.37 -8.85 5.75
CA SER A 32 27.73 -8.57 5.33
C SER A 32 28.74 -9.06 6.36
N LYS A 33 28.53 -8.79 7.65
CA LYS A 33 29.39 -9.24 8.75
C LYS A 33 29.40 -10.75 8.95
N LYS A 34 28.31 -11.48 8.70
CA LYS A 34 28.30 -12.96 8.77
C LYS A 34 29.25 -13.64 7.78
N LYS A 35 29.68 -12.96 6.71
CA LYS A 35 30.78 -13.40 5.86
C LYS A 35 32.16 -13.01 6.39
N GLU A 36 32.23 -12.18 7.46
CA GLU A 36 33.47 -11.73 8.09
C GLU A 36 34.14 -12.76 9.02
N PHE A 37 33.61 -13.99 9.11
CA PHE A 37 34.34 -15.00 9.85
C PHE A 37 35.68 -15.30 9.14
N TYR A 38 36.75 -14.66 9.68
CA TYR A 38 38.15 -14.88 9.35
C TYR A 38 38.64 -14.45 7.96
N ILE A 39 38.73 -13.15 7.70
CA ILE A 39 39.67 -12.66 6.68
C ILE A 39 40.40 -11.46 7.25
N THR A 40 41.67 -11.67 7.62
CA THR A 40 42.69 -10.62 7.68
C THR A 40 42.73 -9.90 6.34
N TYR A 41 42.68 -8.57 6.37
CA TYR A 41 42.66 -7.70 5.19
C TYR A 41 43.89 -7.91 4.31
N ASP A 42 43.87 -8.87 3.44
CA ASP A 42 44.78 -8.96 2.31
C ASP A 42 44.03 -8.49 1.06
N ILE A 43 44.25 -7.24 0.66
CA ILE A 43 43.59 -6.55 -0.46
C ILE A 43 43.86 -7.27 -1.82
N SER A 44 44.79 -8.23 -1.82
CA SER A 44 45.19 -8.97 -3.02
C SER A 44 44.27 -10.12 -3.41
N THR A 45 43.28 -10.49 -2.57
CA THR A 45 42.39 -11.62 -2.87
C THR A 45 41.10 -11.15 -3.56
N LYS A 46 40.64 -11.93 -4.54
CA LYS A 46 39.38 -11.72 -5.27
C LYS A 46 38.17 -11.58 -4.33
N GLU A 47 38.18 -12.28 -3.19
CA GLU A 47 37.11 -12.21 -2.18
C GLU A 47 37.05 -10.87 -1.43
N SER A 48 38.18 -10.21 -1.19
CA SER A 48 38.20 -8.90 -0.55
C SER A 48 37.68 -7.80 -1.47
N TYR A 49 37.94 -7.92 -2.79
CA TYR A 49 37.42 -7.00 -3.79
C TYR A 49 35.89 -7.12 -3.89
N ASP A 50 35.35 -8.35 -3.96
CA ASP A 50 33.91 -8.61 -4.01
C ASP A 50 33.19 -8.02 -2.77
N LYS A 51 33.81 -8.15 -1.62
CA LYS A 51 33.30 -7.60 -0.37
C LYS A 51 33.21 -6.07 -0.38
N LEU A 52 34.30 -5.39 -0.76
CA LEU A 52 34.35 -3.94 -0.88
C LEU A 52 33.30 -3.41 -1.88
N MET A 53 33.11 -4.12 -2.99
CA MET A 53 32.11 -3.80 -4.00
C MET A 53 30.69 -3.90 -3.45
N ILE A 54 30.42 -4.97 -2.71
CA ILE A 54 29.12 -5.21 -2.09
C ILE A 54 28.84 -4.15 -1.03
N GLU A 55 29.80 -3.86 -0.16
CA GLU A 55 29.67 -2.82 0.85
C GLU A 55 29.46 -1.44 0.20
N SER A 56 30.26 -1.08 -0.79
CA SER A 56 30.10 0.16 -1.56
C SER A 56 28.71 0.28 -2.18
N PHE A 57 28.21 -0.79 -2.79
CA PHE A 57 26.87 -0.80 -3.37
C PHE A 57 25.78 -0.57 -2.32
N PHE A 58 25.83 -1.28 -1.18
CA PHE A 58 24.82 -1.13 -0.14
C PHE A 58 24.92 0.18 0.62
N PHE A 59 26.12 0.76 0.75
CA PHE A 59 26.29 2.11 1.31
C PHE A 59 25.79 3.21 0.35
N SER A 60 25.87 3.00 -0.96
CA SER A 60 25.35 3.95 -1.95
C SER A 60 23.83 3.90 -2.10
N CYS A 61 23.20 2.75 -1.78
CA CYS A 61 21.75 2.55 -1.77
C CYS A 61 21.09 3.23 -0.55
N THR A 62 21.15 4.55 -0.47
CA THR A 62 20.62 5.31 0.68
C THR A 62 19.09 5.28 0.74
N GLU A 63 18.41 5.16 -0.40
CA GLU A 63 16.95 5.19 -0.49
C GLU A 63 16.39 3.78 -0.77
N TYR A 64 15.53 3.31 0.13
CA TYR A 64 14.91 1.98 0.00
C TYR A 64 14.16 1.79 -1.32
N ASP A 65 13.52 2.83 -1.84
CA ASP A 65 12.71 2.75 -3.05
C ASP A 65 13.55 2.72 -4.32
N LYS A 66 14.73 3.30 -4.30
CA LYS A 66 15.67 3.31 -5.43
C LYS A 66 16.54 2.06 -5.54
N ARG A 67 16.54 1.17 -4.54
CA ARG A 67 17.44 0.02 -4.46
C ARG A 67 17.42 -0.91 -5.68
N PHE A 68 16.26 -1.11 -6.29
CA PHE A 68 16.15 -1.95 -7.50
C PHE A 68 16.69 -1.24 -8.73
N HIS A 69 16.48 0.05 -8.83
CA HIS A 69 17.04 0.88 -9.89
C HIS A 69 18.57 0.94 -9.82
N ASP A 70 19.12 1.11 -8.63
CA ASP A 70 20.57 1.11 -8.40
C ASP A 70 21.18 -0.26 -8.69
N LEU A 71 20.49 -1.34 -8.34
CA LEU A 71 20.88 -2.70 -8.69
C LEU A 71 20.90 -2.90 -10.21
N SER A 72 19.87 -2.45 -10.94
CA SER A 72 19.80 -2.54 -12.40
C SER A 72 20.97 -1.82 -13.06
N LYS A 73 21.26 -0.59 -12.63
CA LYS A 73 22.42 0.18 -13.11
C LYS A 73 23.73 -0.56 -12.90
N LEU A 74 23.89 -1.22 -11.75
CA LEU A 74 25.11 -1.99 -11.46
C LEU A 74 25.22 -3.21 -12.36
N ILE A 75 24.13 -3.94 -12.59
CA ILE A 75 24.11 -5.12 -13.45
C ILE A 75 24.39 -4.76 -14.91
N GLU A 76 23.83 -3.66 -15.40
CA GLU A 76 24.02 -3.15 -16.76
C GLU A 76 25.42 -2.61 -16.99
N ASN A 77 26.14 -2.24 -15.95
CA ASN A 77 27.50 -1.71 -16.07
C ASN A 77 28.49 -2.78 -16.57
N SER A 78 29.12 -2.50 -17.72
CA SER A 78 30.07 -3.42 -18.37
C SER A 78 31.41 -3.56 -17.65
N PHE A 79 31.77 -2.64 -16.75
CA PHE A 79 33.00 -2.72 -15.96
C PHE A 79 33.01 -3.89 -14.94
N TYR A 80 31.84 -4.39 -14.57
CA TYR A 80 31.74 -5.49 -13.60
C TYR A 80 31.74 -6.85 -14.29
N ILE A 81 32.62 -7.74 -13.81
CA ILE A 81 32.71 -9.12 -14.29
C ILE A 81 31.44 -9.89 -13.85
N SER A 82 30.97 -10.81 -14.66
CA SER A 82 29.75 -11.60 -14.42
C SER A 82 29.75 -12.32 -13.07
N SER A 83 30.91 -12.80 -12.59
CA SER A 83 31.03 -13.45 -11.28
C SER A 83 30.71 -12.50 -10.13
N HIS A 84 31.16 -11.24 -10.21
CA HIS A 84 30.86 -10.21 -9.20
C HIS A 84 29.39 -9.83 -9.20
N LYS A 85 28.81 -9.66 -10.41
CA LYS A 85 27.38 -9.41 -10.55
C LYS A 85 26.53 -10.49 -9.89
N ASN A 86 26.85 -11.76 -10.11
CA ASN A 86 26.14 -12.89 -9.50
C ASN A 86 26.28 -12.89 -7.98
N THR A 87 27.46 -12.59 -7.44
CA THR A 87 27.67 -12.49 -5.98
C THR A 87 26.83 -11.38 -5.36
N ILE A 88 26.77 -10.20 -6.01
CA ILE A 88 25.95 -9.07 -5.57
C ILE A 88 24.45 -9.43 -5.61
N LEU A 89 23.99 -10.08 -6.70
CA LEU A 89 22.61 -10.54 -6.84
C LEU A 89 22.21 -11.52 -5.73
N ASP A 90 23.07 -12.49 -5.44
CA ASP A 90 22.84 -13.45 -4.36
C ASP A 90 22.72 -12.78 -2.99
N MET A 91 23.63 -11.86 -2.69
CA MET A 91 23.60 -11.13 -1.42
C MET A 91 22.38 -10.21 -1.34
N PHE A 92 22.08 -9.48 -2.41
CA PHE A 92 20.90 -8.63 -2.49
C PHE A 92 19.63 -9.46 -2.25
N SER A 93 19.51 -10.61 -2.91
CA SER A 93 18.36 -11.52 -2.73
C SER A 93 18.22 -11.99 -1.29
N LYS A 94 19.34 -12.32 -0.62
CA LYS A 94 19.34 -12.73 0.80
C LYS A 94 18.90 -11.58 1.71
N ILE A 95 19.42 -10.36 1.47
CA ILE A 95 19.08 -9.17 2.26
C ILE A 95 17.60 -8.85 2.12
N ILE A 96 17.08 -8.78 0.89
CA ILE A 96 15.67 -8.47 0.62
C ILE A 96 14.76 -9.54 1.21
N ARG A 97 15.09 -10.82 1.06
CA ARG A 97 14.31 -11.92 1.65
C ARG A 97 14.24 -11.83 3.17
N THR A 98 15.37 -11.57 3.81
CA THR A 98 15.44 -11.40 5.27
C THR A 98 14.65 -10.18 5.73
N TYR A 99 14.81 -9.05 5.06
CA TYR A 99 14.08 -7.83 5.35
C TYR A 99 12.56 -8.02 5.22
N ASN A 100 12.10 -8.65 4.13
CA ASN A 100 10.69 -8.95 3.93
C ASN A 100 10.15 -9.95 4.97
N GLY A 101 10.97 -10.92 5.40
CA GLY A 101 10.65 -11.83 6.50
C GLY A 101 10.36 -11.06 7.80
N PHE A 102 11.24 -10.14 8.20
CA PHE A 102 11.01 -9.29 9.38
C PHE A 102 9.80 -8.37 9.23
N ARG A 103 9.60 -7.77 8.05
CA ARG A 103 8.39 -6.97 7.80
C ARG A 103 7.12 -7.79 7.97
N LYS A 104 7.10 -9.03 7.45
CA LYS A 104 5.96 -9.95 7.62
C LYS A 104 5.72 -10.29 9.08
N LEU A 105 6.76 -10.58 9.86
CA LEU A 105 6.64 -10.84 11.30
C LEU A 105 6.06 -9.62 12.05
N LEU A 106 6.57 -8.42 11.76
CA LEU A 106 6.04 -7.18 12.37
C LEU A 106 4.57 -6.94 11.97
N TYR A 107 4.21 -7.23 10.74
CA TYR A 107 2.82 -7.12 10.27
C TYR A 107 1.91 -8.08 11.03
N VAL A 108 2.27 -9.35 11.13
CA VAL A 108 1.52 -10.37 11.88
C VAL A 108 1.39 -9.98 13.36
N PHE A 109 2.48 -9.50 13.95
CA PHE A 109 2.46 -9.04 15.34
C PHE A 109 1.51 -7.86 15.56
N LYS A 110 1.53 -6.85 14.66
CA LYS A 110 0.59 -5.72 14.70
C LYS A 110 -0.85 -6.18 14.55
N TRP A 111 -1.09 -7.10 13.64
CA TRP A 111 -2.41 -7.67 13.40
C TRP A 111 -2.97 -8.40 14.62
N ASN A 112 -2.13 -9.20 15.29
CA ASN A 112 -2.53 -9.94 16.48
C ASN A 112 -2.76 -9.06 17.70
N LYS A 113 -2.07 -7.91 17.77
CA LYS A 113 -2.24 -6.92 18.86
C LYS A 113 -3.31 -5.88 18.60
N ALA A 114 -3.84 -5.81 17.39
CA ALA A 114 -4.84 -4.82 17.03
C ALA A 114 -6.17 -5.08 17.72
N ASN A 115 -6.83 -4.00 18.13
CA ASN A 115 -8.18 -4.05 18.64
C ASN A 115 -9.16 -4.39 17.50
N LYS A 116 -10.19 -5.16 17.79
CA LYS A 116 -11.29 -5.34 16.85
C LYS A 116 -12.26 -4.18 17.00
N TYR A 117 -12.72 -3.63 15.86
CA TYR A 117 -13.81 -2.66 15.91
C TYR A 117 -15.10 -3.36 16.39
N GLU A 118 -15.78 -2.75 17.33
CA GLU A 118 -16.86 -3.39 18.10
C GLU A 118 -18.14 -3.65 17.29
N SER A 119 -18.31 -2.96 16.14
CA SER A 119 -19.50 -3.17 15.31
C SER A 119 -19.43 -4.50 14.55
N ASN A 120 -20.40 -5.34 14.78
CA ASN A 120 -20.62 -6.59 14.04
C ASN A 120 -21.59 -6.40 12.86
N TYR A 121 -21.88 -5.16 12.47
CA TYR A 121 -22.82 -4.85 11.40
C TYR A 121 -22.11 -4.30 10.17
N ASP A 122 -22.64 -4.63 8.99
CA ASP A 122 -22.26 -3.98 7.75
C ASP A 122 -22.85 -2.55 7.67
N LEU A 123 -22.57 -1.82 6.59
CA LEU A 123 -23.09 -0.46 6.43
C LEU A 123 -24.62 -0.41 6.21
N CYS A 124 -25.25 -1.54 5.96
CA CYS A 124 -26.70 -1.69 5.84
C CYS A 124 -27.35 -2.26 7.12
N LEU A 125 -26.59 -2.29 8.23
CA LEU A 125 -27.02 -2.83 9.53
C LEU A 125 -27.34 -4.34 9.52
N ASN A 126 -26.81 -5.09 8.57
CA ASN A 126 -26.89 -6.56 8.59
C ASN A 126 -25.73 -7.14 9.40
N ASP A 127 -26.00 -8.18 10.18
CA ASP A 127 -24.97 -8.86 10.96
C ASP A 127 -23.92 -9.51 10.04
N ILE A 128 -22.66 -9.15 10.25
CA ILE A 128 -21.51 -9.65 9.48
C ILE A 128 -21.34 -11.16 9.60
N SER A 129 -21.81 -11.77 10.71
CA SER A 129 -21.72 -13.23 10.94
C SER A 129 -22.50 -14.05 9.90
N HIS A 130 -23.52 -13.47 9.28
CA HIS A 130 -24.33 -14.14 8.26
C HIS A 130 -23.62 -14.22 6.89
N PHE A 131 -22.53 -13.50 6.67
CA PHE A 131 -21.82 -13.48 5.39
C PHE A 131 -20.68 -14.49 5.34
N LYS A 132 -20.47 -15.07 4.17
CA LYS A 132 -19.33 -15.96 3.91
C LYS A 132 -18.02 -15.18 4.06
N SER A 133 -16.99 -15.81 4.60
CA SER A 133 -15.66 -15.19 4.78
C SER A 133 -15.06 -14.63 3.48
N ASN A 134 -15.40 -15.21 2.33
CA ASN A 134 -14.94 -14.73 1.01
C ASN A 134 -15.57 -13.40 0.59
N SER A 135 -16.74 -13.02 1.15
CA SER A 135 -17.40 -11.74 0.89
C SER A 135 -16.98 -10.64 1.87
N LEU A 136 -16.09 -10.96 2.80
CA LEU A 136 -15.59 -10.03 3.80
C LEU A 136 -14.11 -9.72 3.55
N ILE A 137 -13.73 -8.50 3.91
CA ILE A 137 -12.34 -8.07 3.97
C ILE A 137 -12.07 -7.39 5.31
N LYS A 138 -10.90 -7.67 5.88
CA LYS A 138 -10.43 -7.02 7.10
C LYS A 138 -9.32 -6.04 6.76
N ILE A 139 -9.40 -4.86 7.33
CA ILE A 139 -8.45 -3.76 7.13
C ILE A 139 -7.91 -3.34 8.49
N LEU A 140 -6.59 -3.24 8.61
CA LEU A 140 -5.92 -2.77 9.81
C LEU A 140 -5.53 -1.30 9.64
N GLU A 141 -6.16 -0.43 10.43
CA GLU A 141 -5.84 1.00 10.48
C GLU A 141 -5.76 1.48 11.93
N ASN A 142 -4.73 2.28 12.22
CA ASN A 142 -4.54 2.87 13.55
C ASN A 142 -4.69 1.88 14.71
N ASN A 143 -4.10 0.68 14.57
CA ASN A 143 -4.15 -0.41 15.54
C ASN A 143 -5.56 -0.98 15.81
N THR A 144 -6.50 -0.75 14.88
CA THR A 144 -7.86 -1.29 14.91
C THR A 144 -8.17 -2.05 13.63
N VAL A 145 -8.73 -3.24 13.76
CA VAL A 145 -9.17 -4.06 12.61
C VAL A 145 -10.64 -3.78 12.34
N TYR A 146 -10.91 -3.28 11.14
CA TYR A 146 -12.25 -3.06 10.63
C TYR A 146 -12.62 -4.20 9.68
N THR A 147 -13.83 -4.71 9.78
CA THR A 147 -14.37 -5.73 8.88
C THR A 147 -15.43 -5.11 7.98
N PHE A 148 -15.25 -5.23 6.68
CA PHE A 148 -16.16 -4.71 5.68
C PHE A 148 -16.69 -5.82 4.80
N ARG A 149 -17.92 -5.65 4.35
CA ARG A 149 -18.45 -6.39 3.21
C ARG A 149 -17.83 -5.83 1.93
N ILE A 150 -17.37 -6.71 1.04
CA ILE A 150 -16.71 -6.29 -0.22
C ILE A 150 -17.63 -5.43 -1.07
N SER A 151 -18.94 -5.77 -1.15
CA SER A 151 -19.92 -4.99 -1.91
C SER A 151 -20.06 -3.55 -1.41
N ASP A 152 -19.95 -3.34 -0.09
CA ASP A 152 -20.07 -2.01 0.50
C ASP A 152 -18.82 -1.18 0.23
N LEU A 153 -17.63 -1.80 0.29
CA LEU A 153 -16.40 -1.12 -0.12
C LEU A 153 -16.41 -0.72 -1.60
N ILE A 154 -16.95 -1.56 -2.49
CA ILE A 154 -17.12 -1.21 -3.90
C ILE A 154 -18.01 0.03 -4.05
N LYS A 155 -19.12 0.11 -3.31
CA LYS A 155 -20.00 1.30 -3.32
C LYS A 155 -19.29 2.55 -2.81
N ILE A 156 -18.56 2.43 -1.69
CA ILE A 156 -17.77 3.55 -1.11
C ILE A 156 -16.74 4.05 -2.12
N ILE A 157 -15.99 3.11 -2.72
CA ILE A 157 -14.96 3.44 -3.71
C ILE A 157 -15.57 4.13 -4.92
N ASN A 158 -16.66 3.57 -5.47
CA ASN A 158 -17.36 4.17 -6.60
C ASN A 158 -17.86 5.57 -6.25
N HIS A 159 -18.54 5.72 -5.11
CA HIS A 159 -19.07 7.01 -4.67
C HIS A 159 -17.96 8.05 -4.50
N ALA A 160 -16.83 7.68 -3.91
CA ALA A 160 -15.69 8.60 -3.74
C ALA A 160 -15.09 9.03 -5.09
N LEU A 161 -14.87 8.07 -6.01
CA LEU A 161 -14.19 8.34 -7.27
C LEU A 161 -15.11 8.94 -8.36
N THR A 162 -16.43 8.75 -8.26
CA THR A 162 -17.42 9.37 -9.15
C THR A 162 -18.09 10.60 -8.54
N ASN A 163 -17.56 11.09 -7.40
CA ASN A 163 -18.10 12.31 -6.78
C ASN A 163 -18.11 13.45 -7.79
N ASN A 164 -19.20 14.20 -7.79
CA ASN A 164 -19.40 15.32 -8.72
C ASN A 164 -20.24 16.42 -8.07
N CYS A 165 -20.04 17.64 -8.53
CA CYS A 165 -20.88 18.77 -8.28
C CYS A 165 -21.50 19.21 -9.61
N ASP A 166 -22.82 19.07 -9.77
CA ASP A 166 -23.56 19.45 -10.99
C ASP A 166 -22.90 18.95 -12.31
N MET A 167 -22.53 17.67 -12.36
CA MET A 167 -21.80 17.01 -13.45
C MET A 167 -20.30 17.34 -13.56
N PHE A 168 -19.77 18.24 -12.77
CA PHE A 168 -18.32 18.46 -12.69
C PHE A 168 -17.71 17.40 -11.78
N ALA A 169 -16.80 16.63 -12.34
CA ALA A 169 -16.14 15.55 -11.62
C ALA A 169 -15.18 16.10 -10.56
N GLU A 170 -15.39 15.71 -9.31
CA GLU A 170 -14.56 16.06 -8.15
C GLU A 170 -14.25 14.81 -7.34
N PRO A 171 -13.42 13.86 -7.85
CA PRO A 171 -13.09 12.65 -7.13
C PRO A 171 -12.46 12.96 -5.77
N ASN A 172 -12.93 12.24 -4.76
CA ASN A 172 -12.44 12.34 -3.40
C ASN A 172 -11.53 11.16 -3.04
N SER A 173 -10.67 11.36 -2.04
CA SER A 173 -9.94 10.27 -1.43
C SER A 173 -10.90 9.23 -0.82
N ILE A 174 -10.52 7.96 -0.91
CA ILE A 174 -11.33 6.85 -0.38
C ILE A 174 -11.17 6.83 1.14
N LYS A 175 -12.28 7.01 1.88
CA LYS A 175 -12.29 7.11 3.33
C LYS A 175 -12.93 5.89 3.98
N ASN A 176 -12.43 5.56 5.17
CA ASN A 176 -13.05 4.60 6.05
C ASN A 176 -14.35 5.18 6.63
N PRO A 177 -15.53 4.59 6.37
CA PRO A 177 -16.81 5.16 6.79
C PRO A 177 -16.99 5.25 8.30
N PHE A 178 -16.28 4.41 9.07
CA PHE A 178 -16.38 4.44 10.54
C PHE A 178 -15.55 5.55 11.18
N THR A 179 -14.50 6.02 10.53
CA THR A 179 -13.59 7.02 11.09
C THR A 179 -13.51 8.31 10.30
N ASN A 180 -14.07 8.32 9.08
CA ASN A 180 -13.97 9.39 8.09
C ASN A 180 -12.50 9.77 7.74
N LYS A 181 -11.54 8.89 8.04
CA LYS A 181 -10.13 9.06 7.67
C LYS A 181 -9.83 8.33 6.37
N GLU A 182 -8.87 8.85 5.63
CA GLU A 182 -8.41 8.22 4.39
C GLU A 182 -7.88 6.81 4.66
N ILE A 183 -8.24 5.89 3.78
CA ILE A 183 -7.70 4.53 3.81
C ILE A 183 -6.25 4.60 3.33
N SER A 184 -5.33 4.01 4.09
CA SER A 184 -3.91 4.01 3.73
C SER A 184 -3.67 3.27 2.40
N ASN A 185 -2.68 3.72 1.62
CA ASN A 185 -2.33 3.09 0.33
C ASN A 185 -2.09 1.59 0.47
N HIS A 186 -1.45 1.16 1.56
CA HIS A 186 -1.26 -0.27 1.87
C HIS A 186 -2.59 -1.05 1.88
N ASN A 187 -3.62 -0.51 2.51
CA ASN A 187 -4.95 -1.13 2.56
C ASN A 187 -5.68 -1.02 1.22
N LEU A 188 -5.49 0.07 0.46
CA LEU A 188 -6.03 0.19 -0.90
C LEU A 188 -5.46 -0.90 -1.83
N TYR A 189 -4.16 -1.20 -1.75
CA TYR A 189 -3.55 -2.34 -2.44
C TYR A 189 -4.19 -3.67 -2.03
N ASN A 190 -4.39 -3.89 -0.72
CA ASN A 190 -5.02 -5.11 -0.21
C ASN A 190 -6.46 -5.25 -0.73
N ILE A 191 -7.24 -4.17 -0.75
CA ILE A 191 -8.60 -4.14 -1.29
C ILE A 191 -8.56 -4.46 -2.79
N TYR A 192 -7.69 -3.79 -3.55
CA TYR A 192 -7.56 -3.99 -4.99
C TYR A 192 -7.26 -5.45 -5.34
N TYR A 193 -6.26 -6.06 -4.71
CA TYR A 193 -5.93 -7.45 -4.96
C TYR A 193 -7.02 -8.42 -4.50
N LYS A 194 -7.69 -8.11 -3.39
CA LYS A 194 -8.84 -8.92 -2.94
C LYS A 194 -9.97 -8.88 -3.98
N LEU A 195 -10.27 -7.73 -4.57
CA LEU A 195 -11.25 -7.61 -5.65
C LEU A 195 -10.79 -8.36 -6.91
N LYS A 196 -9.57 -8.11 -7.36
CA LYS A 196 -8.99 -8.69 -8.58
C LYS A 196 -9.00 -10.23 -8.58
N TYR A 197 -8.79 -10.85 -7.41
CA TYR A 197 -8.78 -12.31 -7.25
C TYR A 197 -10.07 -12.88 -6.66
N SER A 198 -11.15 -12.11 -6.64
CA SER A 198 -12.47 -12.52 -6.20
C SER A 198 -13.44 -12.60 -7.38
N HIS A 199 -14.69 -12.98 -7.10
CA HIS A 199 -15.78 -12.96 -8.08
C HIS A 199 -16.41 -11.57 -8.29
N TYR A 200 -15.90 -10.55 -7.61
CA TYR A 200 -16.41 -9.18 -7.69
C TYR A 200 -15.75 -8.43 -8.85
N THR A 201 -16.52 -7.60 -9.54
CA THR A 201 -16.01 -6.73 -10.58
C THR A 201 -15.26 -5.56 -9.94
N THR A 202 -14.00 -5.36 -10.34
CA THR A 202 -13.22 -4.20 -9.91
C THR A 202 -13.74 -2.95 -10.63
N PRO A 203 -14.09 -1.86 -9.92
CA PRO A 203 -14.50 -0.61 -10.55
C PRO A 203 -13.41 -0.05 -11.47
N VAL A 204 -13.82 0.47 -12.63
CA VAL A 204 -12.89 0.99 -13.64
C VAL A 204 -12.00 2.11 -13.08
N LEU A 205 -12.59 3.10 -12.41
CA LEU A 205 -11.83 4.20 -11.82
C LEU A 205 -10.87 3.73 -10.71
N PHE A 206 -11.25 2.69 -9.96
CA PHE A 206 -10.36 2.12 -8.94
C PHE A 206 -9.18 1.39 -9.56
N HIS A 207 -9.37 0.74 -10.71
CA HIS A 207 -8.28 0.15 -11.47
C HIS A 207 -7.32 1.22 -12.02
N LEU A 208 -7.85 2.31 -12.57
CA LEU A 208 -7.05 3.43 -13.05
C LEU A 208 -6.27 4.10 -11.90
N LEU A 209 -6.91 4.30 -10.74
CA LEU A 209 -6.24 4.83 -9.55
C LEU A 209 -5.12 3.90 -9.05
N TYR A 210 -5.30 2.57 -9.16
CA TYR A 210 -4.24 1.60 -8.86
C TYR A 210 -3.04 1.74 -9.81
N LEU A 211 -3.26 1.98 -11.11
CA LEU A 211 -2.18 2.19 -12.08
C LEU A 211 -1.35 3.45 -11.79
N GLU A 212 -1.92 4.42 -11.10
CA GLU A 212 -1.26 5.64 -10.62
C GLU A 212 -0.75 5.53 -9.17
N ASP A 213 -0.50 4.30 -8.69
CA ASP A 213 0.00 4.02 -7.33
C ASP A 213 -0.84 4.66 -6.20
N PHE A 214 -2.15 4.80 -6.41
CA PHE A 214 -3.09 5.49 -5.52
C PHE A 214 -2.75 6.96 -5.26
N ASP A 215 -2.02 7.60 -6.18
CA ASP A 215 -1.80 9.05 -6.19
C ASP A 215 -2.98 9.74 -6.86
N ILE A 216 -3.82 10.39 -6.06
CA ILE A 216 -5.05 11.05 -6.54
C ILE A 216 -4.74 12.17 -7.55
N ASN A 217 -3.62 12.89 -7.40
CA ASN A 217 -3.27 13.99 -8.28
C ASN A 217 -2.85 13.49 -9.67
N LYS A 218 -2.03 12.44 -9.72
CA LYS A 218 -1.66 11.78 -10.97
C LYS A 218 -2.88 11.16 -11.64
N PHE A 219 -3.76 10.51 -10.86
CA PHE A 219 -4.99 9.92 -11.34
C PHE A 219 -5.90 10.96 -12.00
N LEU A 220 -6.11 12.11 -11.36
CA LEU A 220 -6.90 13.22 -11.91
C LEU A 220 -6.33 13.74 -13.21
N PHE A 221 -5.01 13.93 -13.28
CA PHE A 221 -4.34 14.46 -14.46
C PHE A 221 -4.35 13.49 -15.63
N ASN A 222 -4.01 12.21 -15.39
CA ASN A 222 -3.83 11.22 -16.45
C ASN A 222 -5.15 10.61 -16.96
N ASN A 223 -6.23 10.69 -16.18
CA ASN A 223 -7.49 9.98 -16.46
C ASN A 223 -8.72 10.90 -16.50
N GLU A 224 -8.54 12.21 -16.75
CA GLU A 224 -9.60 13.22 -16.69
C GLU A 224 -10.84 12.84 -17.51
N GLU A 225 -10.66 12.39 -18.75
CA GLU A 225 -11.75 12.03 -19.65
C GLU A 225 -12.62 10.90 -19.07
N LYS A 226 -11.96 9.84 -18.58
CA LYS A 226 -12.66 8.68 -18.02
C LYS A 226 -13.36 8.98 -16.69
N ILE A 227 -12.73 9.81 -15.86
CA ILE A 227 -13.32 10.30 -14.62
C ILE A 227 -14.60 11.11 -14.92
N ARG A 228 -14.54 12.02 -15.88
CA ARG A 228 -15.69 12.82 -16.31
C ARG A 228 -16.83 11.95 -16.82
N GLU A 229 -16.54 10.97 -17.68
CA GLU A 229 -17.51 10.03 -18.21
C GLU A 229 -18.26 9.27 -17.10
N GLU A 230 -17.50 8.66 -16.17
CA GLU A 230 -18.08 7.86 -15.09
C GLU A 230 -18.81 8.74 -14.05
N SER A 231 -18.34 9.96 -13.80
CA SER A 231 -19.02 10.93 -12.90
C SER A 231 -20.35 11.39 -13.49
N ILE A 232 -20.41 11.68 -14.79
CA ILE A 232 -21.66 12.02 -15.48
C ILE A 232 -22.64 10.87 -15.43
N LYS A 233 -22.19 9.63 -15.69
CA LYS A 233 -23.05 8.44 -15.56
C LYS A 233 -23.61 8.30 -14.15
N SER A 234 -22.76 8.46 -13.14
CA SER A 234 -23.14 8.41 -11.73
C SER A 234 -24.19 9.47 -11.39
N TYR A 235 -23.99 10.70 -11.88
CA TYR A 235 -24.94 11.80 -11.69
C TYR A 235 -26.33 11.46 -12.25
N PHE A 236 -26.41 10.99 -13.50
CA PHE A 236 -27.69 10.65 -14.11
C PHE A 236 -28.35 9.42 -13.50
N HIS A 237 -27.56 8.45 -13.01
CA HIS A 237 -28.12 7.30 -12.30
C HIS A 237 -28.76 7.67 -10.95
N GLY A 238 -28.33 8.76 -10.34
CA GLY A 238 -28.90 9.27 -9.08
C GLY A 238 -30.17 10.10 -9.26
N LEU A 239 -30.54 10.46 -10.50
CA LEU A 239 -31.68 11.34 -10.80
C LEU A 239 -32.93 10.54 -11.17
N GLU A 240 -34.10 11.07 -10.75
CA GLU A 240 -35.39 10.59 -11.25
C GLU A 240 -35.61 10.99 -12.71
N ASN A 241 -36.38 10.18 -13.45
CA ASN A 241 -36.66 10.41 -14.87
C ASN A 241 -37.20 11.83 -15.19
N ASN A 242 -37.96 12.42 -14.27
CA ASN A 242 -38.50 13.78 -14.42
C ASN A 242 -37.40 14.85 -14.31
N GLN A 243 -36.44 14.64 -13.43
CA GLN A 243 -35.30 15.54 -13.26
C GLN A 243 -34.38 15.48 -14.48
N VAL A 244 -34.11 14.28 -15.01
CA VAL A 244 -33.35 14.09 -16.24
C VAL A 244 -33.99 14.85 -17.40
N LYS A 245 -35.31 14.70 -17.62
CA LYS A 245 -36.03 15.45 -18.65
C LYS A 245 -35.89 16.97 -18.49
N LYS A 246 -36.03 17.47 -17.26
CA LYS A 246 -35.90 18.91 -16.97
C LYS A 246 -34.50 19.44 -17.33
N ILE A 247 -33.44 18.72 -17.01
CA ILE A 247 -32.07 19.07 -17.36
C ILE A 247 -31.89 19.12 -18.88
N PHE A 248 -32.37 18.10 -19.62
CA PHE A 248 -32.31 18.09 -21.09
C PHE A 248 -33.08 19.27 -21.72
N TYR A 249 -34.23 19.65 -21.18
CA TYR A 249 -34.95 20.83 -21.65
C TYR A 249 -34.21 22.14 -21.38
N GLN A 250 -33.53 22.25 -20.24
CA GLN A 250 -32.69 23.41 -19.93
C GLN A 250 -31.48 23.54 -20.85
N MET A 251 -30.82 22.42 -21.20
CA MET A 251 -29.70 22.39 -22.13
C MET A 251 -30.10 22.79 -23.56
N LYS A 252 -31.32 22.44 -24.00
CA LYS A 252 -31.83 22.82 -25.33
C LYS A 252 -32.20 24.31 -25.45
N LYS A 253 -32.39 25.01 -24.33
CA LYS A 253 -32.76 26.44 -24.33
C LYS A 253 -31.58 27.39 -24.35
N LYS A 254 -30.34 26.88 -24.19
CA LYS A 254 -29.10 27.61 -24.37
C LYS A 254 -28.53 27.37 -25.78
#